data_346e75f15d5d9dc7e9ab5c1c535f3a43
#
_entry.id   346e75f15d5d9dc7e9ab5c1c535f3a43
#
_cell.length_a   1.000
_cell.length_b   1.000
_cell.length_c   1.000
_cell.angle_alpha   90.00
_cell.angle_beta   90.00
_cell.angle_gamma   90.00
#
_symmetry.space_group_name_H-M   'P 1'
#
loop_
_entity.id
_entity.type
_entity.pdbx_description
1 polymer ?
#
loop_
_entity_poly.entity_id
_entity_poly.type
_entity_poly.pdbx_seq_one_letter_code
_entity_poly.pdbx_strand_id
1 'polypeptide(L)'
;IAAIFLETALQEQQHAKRFFNFLEGGMVGITASYPAGKTGTTSENLKAAAAGEHEEWNELYPEFARVAEEEGFKNIASTFRAIASAEKNHEDRYRKLLDNLMKNKVFERDDKVFWYCRKCGYVHFGTKALKNCPSCLHPTAYFELMPENY
;
A
#
# COMPACT_ATOMS: atom_id res chain seq x y z
N ILE A 1 -1.25 -10.17 -3.55
CA ILE A 1 -0.30 -9.01 -3.53
C ILE A 1 -0.75 -7.95 -4.53
N ALA A 2 -1.02 -8.27 -5.81
CA ALA A 2 -1.42 -7.26 -6.80
C ALA A 2 -2.62 -6.39 -6.38
N ALA A 3 -3.62 -6.96 -5.70
CA ALA A 3 -4.75 -6.19 -5.19
C ALA A 3 -4.36 -5.18 -4.11
N ILE A 4 -3.32 -5.46 -3.33
CA ILE A 4 -2.81 -4.54 -2.31
C ILE A 4 -2.10 -3.35 -2.96
N PHE A 5 -1.32 -3.59 -4.03
CA PHE A 5 -0.78 -2.49 -4.82
C PHE A 5 -1.88 -1.59 -5.43
N LEU A 6 -2.96 -2.20 -5.94
CA LEU A 6 -4.09 -1.42 -6.47
C LEU A 6 -4.79 -0.61 -5.37
N GLU A 7 -5.00 -1.21 -4.20
CA GLU A 7 -5.59 -0.53 -3.04
C GLU A 7 -4.73 0.65 -2.60
N THR A 8 -3.39 0.45 -2.46
CA THR A 8 -2.48 1.55 -2.13
C THR A 8 -2.53 2.64 -3.19
N ALA A 9 -2.49 2.31 -4.48
CA ALA A 9 -2.60 3.31 -5.56
C ALA A 9 -3.89 4.15 -5.47
N LEU A 10 -5.01 3.57 -5.04
CA LEU A 10 -6.25 4.30 -4.80
C LEU A 10 -6.17 5.20 -3.55
N GLN A 11 -5.41 4.79 -2.53
CA GLN A 11 -5.13 5.60 -1.35
C GLN A 11 -4.21 6.78 -1.71
N GLU A 12 -3.14 6.55 -2.50
CA GLU A 12 -2.28 7.60 -3.03
C GLU A 12 -3.04 8.64 -3.88
N GLN A 13 -4.03 8.18 -4.63
CA GLN A 13 -4.92 9.11 -5.34
C GLN A 13 -5.66 10.07 -4.39
N GLN A 14 -6.01 9.62 -3.17
CA GLN A 14 -6.63 10.51 -2.18
C GLN A 14 -5.61 11.48 -1.57
N HIS A 15 -4.35 11.06 -1.37
CA HIS A 15 -3.28 11.96 -0.95
C HIS A 15 -3.03 13.04 -1.99
N ALA A 16 -2.87 12.65 -3.26
CA ALA A 16 -2.74 13.59 -4.38
C ALA A 16 -3.93 14.56 -4.47
N LYS A 17 -5.17 14.07 -4.35
CA LYS A 17 -6.38 14.90 -4.32
C LYS A 17 -6.35 15.87 -3.13
N ARG A 18 -5.90 15.42 -1.97
CA ARG A 18 -5.81 16.28 -0.77
C ARG A 18 -4.83 17.42 -0.97
N PHE A 19 -3.65 17.15 -1.53
CA PHE A 19 -2.67 18.18 -1.85
C PHE A 19 -3.17 19.13 -2.95
N PHE A 20 -3.78 18.59 -4.00
CA PHE A 20 -4.33 19.38 -5.09
C PHE A 20 -5.41 20.37 -4.62
N ASN A 21 -6.18 20.03 -3.59
CA ASN A 21 -7.20 20.90 -3.01
C ASN A 21 -6.66 22.12 -2.26
N PHE A 22 -5.34 22.21 -2.04
CA PHE A 22 -4.71 23.42 -1.50
C PHE A 22 -4.41 24.47 -2.57
N LEU A 23 -4.52 24.12 -3.85
CA LEU A 23 -4.33 25.04 -4.95
C LEU A 23 -5.59 25.90 -5.12
N GLU A 24 -5.38 27.17 -5.46
CA GLU A 24 -6.49 28.14 -5.63
C GLU A 24 -7.17 28.04 -7.00
N GLY A 25 -6.78 27.09 -7.83
CA GLY A 25 -7.26 26.90 -9.20
C GLY A 25 -6.36 27.57 -10.25
N GLY A 26 -6.78 27.48 -11.52
CA GLY A 26 -6.01 27.99 -12.64
C GLY A 26 -4.93 27.04 -13.13
N MET A 27 -3.93 27.58 -13.84
CA MET A 27 -2.81 26.81 -14.38
C MET A 27 -1.62 26.88 -13.42
N VAL A 28 -1.09 25.73 -13.04
CA VAL A 28 0.11 25.62 -12.20
C VAL A 28 1.21 24.93 -12.99
N GLY A 29 2.34 25.61 -13.17
CA GLY A 29 3.56 25.00 -13.71
C GLY A 29 4.37 24.37 -12.57
N ILE A 30 4.73 23.09 -12.72
CA ILE A 30 5.63 22.38 -11.79
C ILE A 30 6.81 21.80 -12.55
N THR A 31 7.99 21.87 -11.91
CA THR A 31 9.18 21.14 -12.36
C THR A 31 9.59 20.23 -11.22
N ALA A 32 9.56 18.94 -11.46
CA ALA A 32 9.90 17.93 -10.46
C ALA A 32 10.54 16.69 -11.12
N SER A 33 11.30 15.94 -10.33
CA SER A 33 11.80 14.63 -10.72
C SER A 33 10.93 13.56 -10.07
N TYR A 34 10.56 12.55 -10.85
CA TYR A 34 9.75 11.43 -10.38
C TYR A 34 10.49 10.11 -10.56
N PRO A 35 10.36 9.16 -9.63
CA PRO A 35 10.94 7.83 -9.79
C PRO A 35 10.32 7.15 -11.02
N ALA A 36 11.17 6.65 -11.92
CA ALA A 36 10.80 5.96 -13.16
C ALA A 36 11.34 4.52 -13.17
N GLY A 37 11.18 3.80 -12.08
CA GLY A 37 11.63 2.41 -11.94
C GLY A 37 10.90 1.47 -12.91
N LYS A 38 11.61 0.44 -13.39
CA LYS A 38 11.00 -0.62 -14.20
C LYS A 38 10.27 -1.61 -13.31
N THR A 39 9.11 -2.07 -13.76
CA THR A 39 8.42 -3.20 -13.13
C THR A 39 9.28 -4.45 -13.22
N GLY A 40 9.57 -5.05 -12.09
CA GLY A 40 10.36 -6.27 -11.94
C GLY A 40 9.54 -7.44 -11.41
N THR A 41 10.22 -8.37 -10.74
CA THR A 41 9.56 -9.46 -9.99
C THR A 41 8.75 -8.91 -8.82
N THR A 42 7.84 -9.70 -8.27
CA THR A 42 7.05 -9.31 -7.10
C THR A 42 7.92 -8.87 -5.92
N SER A 43 9.06 -9.58 -5.69
CA SER A 43 10.00 -9.22 -4.63
C SER A 43 10.66 -7.87 -4.86
N GLU A 44 11.10 -7.60 -6.09
CA GLU A 44 11.71 -6.32 -6.46
C GLU A 44 10.70 -5.17 -6.35
N ASN A 45 9.48 -5.39 -6.83
CA ASN A 45 8.42 -4.38 -6.73
C ASN A 45 8.05 -4.07 -5.27
N LEU A 46 7.96 -5.08 -4.40
CA LEU A 46 7.69 -4.87 -2.97
C LEU A 46 8.83 -4.12 -2.27
N LYS A 47 10.09 -4.41 -2.63
CA LYS A 47 11.25 -3.67 -2.10
C LYS A 47 11.24 -2.22 -2.54
N ALA A 48 10.99 -1.98 -3.83
CA ALA A 48 10.96 -0.62 -4.38
C ALA A 48 9.82 0.21 -3.76
N ALA A 49 8.61 -0.37 -3.65
CA ALA A 49 7.49 0.28 -3.01
C ALA A 49 7.79 0.61 -1.54
N ALA A 50 8.27 -0.37 -0.75
CA ALA A 50 8.61 -0.12 0.65
C ALA A 50 9.71 0.94 0.83
N ALA A 51 10.65 1.07 -0.13
CA ALA A 51 11.68 2.10 -0.09
C ALA A 51 11.12 3.50 -0.41
N GLY A 52 10.20 3.60 -1.38
CA GLY A 52 9.52 4.85 -1.69
C GLY A 52 8.69 5.36 -0.52
N GLU A 53 7.83 4.52 0.04
CA GLU A 53 7.03 4.87 1.23
C GLU A 53 7.92 5.30 2.41
N HIS A 54 9.07 4.60 2.59
CA HIS A 54 10.02 4.96 3.63
C HIS A 54 10.60 6.37 3.45
N GLU A 55 11.02 6.72 2.23
CA GLU A 55 11.51 8.05 1.89
C GLU A 55 10.44 9.13 2.16
N GLU A 56 9.19 8.85 1.79
CA GLU A 56 8.08 9.80 1.96
C GLU A 56 7.80 10.09 3.44
N TRP A 57 7.60 9.08 4.28
CA TRP A 57 7.25 9.33 5.67
C TRP A 57 8.44 9.73 6.56
N ASN A 58 9.67 9.28 6.22
CA ASN A 58 10.85 9.50 7.06
C ASN A 58 11.62 10.78 6.68
N GLU A 59 11.54 11.21 5.43
CA GLU A 59 12.34 12.32 4.91
C GLU A 59 11.46 13.42 4.30
N LEU A 60 10.72 13.12 3.22
CA LEU A 60 10.07 14.13 2.41
C LEU A 60 8.93 14.86 3.13
N TYR A 61 7.95 14.14 3.65
CA TYR A 61 6.78 14.77 4.29
C TYR A 61 7.10 15.44 5.62
N PRO A 62 8.01 14.93 6.48
CA PRO A 62 8.49 15.69 7.63
C PRO A 62 9.13 17.03 7.25
N GLU A 63 9.98 17.04 6.21
CA GLU A 63 10.61 18.26 5.73
C GLU A 63 9.59 19.21 5.10
N PHE A 64 8.68 18.74 4.27
CA PHE A 64 7.62 19.56 3.71
C PHE A 64 6.70 20.16 4.80
N ALA A 65 6.41 19.38 5.85
CA ALA A 65 5.64 19.87 6.99
C ALA A 65 6.38 20.98 7.75
N ARG A 66 7.70 20.84 7.93
CA ARG A 66 8.55 21.85 8.58
C ARG A 66 8.53 23.16 7.77
N VAL A 67 8.79 23.08 6.47
CA VAL A 67 8.80 24.24 5.57
C VAL A 67 7.43 24.91 5.54
N ALA A 68 6.36 24.15 5.38
CA ALA A 68 4.99 24.69 5.40
C ALA A 68 4.66 25.42 6.72
N GLU A 69 5.16 24.91 7.84
CA GLU A 69 4.98 25.56 9.14
C GLU A 69 5.73 26.89 9.24
N GLU A 70 6.99 26.93 8.77
CA GLU A 70 7.81 28.14 8.72
C GLU A 70 7.22 29.22 7.80
N GLU A 71 6.60 28.80 6.69
CA GLU A 71 5.89 29.70 5.76
C GLU A 71 4.48 30.09 6.26
N GLY A 72 4.03 29.59 7.41
CA GLY A 72 2.74 29.94 8.00
C GLY A 72 1.55 29.08 7.54
N PHE A 73 1.77 28.04 6.72
CA PHE A 73 0.74 27.13 6.20
C PHE A 73 0.46 25.96 7.16
N LYS A 74 0.02 26.25 8.37
CA LYS A 74 -0.15 25.27 9.46
C LYS A 74 -1.07 24.08 9.10
N ASN A 75 -2.13 24.32 8.33
CA ASN A 75 -3.04 23.27 7.86
C ASN A 75 -2.39 22.35 6.84
N ILE A 76 -1.52 22.86 5.97
CA ILE A 76 -0.72 22.08 5.02
C ILE A 76 0.31 21.25 5.78
N ALA A 77 1.04 21.86 6.72
CA ALA A 77 1.98 21.15 7.58
C ALA A 77 1.34 19.99 8.33
N SER A 78 0.16 20.22 8.91
CA SER A 78 -0.62 19.18 9.59
C SER A 78 -1.05 18.05 8.65
N THR A 79 -1.38 18.38 7.40
CA THR A 79 -1.75 17.39 6.38
C THR A 79 -0.55 16.52 5.99
N PHE A 80 0.64 17.10 5.77
CA PHE A 80 1.86 16.33 5.50
C PHE A 80 2.17 15.33 6.64
N ARG A 81 2.07 15.76 7.90
CA ARG A 81 2.29 14.88 9.06
C ARG A 81 1.27 13.74 9.13
N ALA A 82 0.01 14.00 8.82
CA ALA A 82 -1.04 12.99 8.82
C ALA A 82 -0.83 11.95 7.70
N ILE A 83 -0.49 12.42 6.50
CA ILE A 83 -0.21 11.55 5.36
C ILE A 83 1.06 10.73 5.61
N ALA A 84 2.15 11.33 6.16
CA ALA A 84 3.34 10.57 6.54
C ALA A 84 3.03 9.36 7.44
N SER A 85 2.03 9.48 8.32
CA SER A 85 1.57 8.33 9.13
C SER A 85 0.90 7.23 8.29
N ALA A 86 0.24 7.59 7.18
CA ALA A 86 -0.34 6.62 6.25
C ALA A 86 0.76 5.90 5.45
N GLU A 87 1.77 6.65 4.96
CA GLU A 87 2.90 6.06 4.21
C GLU A 87 3.72 5.10 5.07
N LYS A 88 3.85 5.38 6.36
CA LYS A 88 4.43 4.41 7.28
C LYS A 88 3.66 3.10 7.33
N ASN A 89 2.33 3.15 7.33
CA ASN A 89 1.49 1.95 7.26
C ASN A 89 1.65 1.21 5.93
N HIS A 90 1.77 1.95 4.80
CA HIS A 90 2.02 1.36 3.49
C HIS A 90 3.36 0.62 3.47
N GLU A 91 4.44 1.25 3.99
CA GLU A 91 5.74 0.60 4.13
C GLU A 91 5.66 -0.69 4.96
N ASP A 92 5.09 -0.62 6.15
CA ASP A 92 4.97 -1.77 7.06
C ASP A 92 4.23 -2.93 6.37
N ARG A 93 3.18 -2.63 5.61
CA ARG A 93 2.42 -3.60 4.82
C ARG A 93 3.26 -4.23 3.69
N TYR A 94 4.00 -3.42 2.92
CA TYR A 94 4.88 -3.93 1.87
C TYR A 94 6.03 -4.76 2.42
N ARG A 95 6.64 -4.34 3.51
CA ARG A 95 7.70 -5.12 4.20
C ARG A 95 7.15 -6.46 4.72
N LYS A 96 5.96 -6.48 5.28
CA LYS A 96 5.30 -7.70 5.74
C LYS A 96 4.98 -8.66 4.60
N LEU A 97 4.51 -8.14 3.48
CA LEU A 97 4.26 -8.95 2.27
C LEU A 97 5.56 -9.52 1.69
N LEU A 98 6.63 -8.73 1.68
CA LEU A 98 7.94 -9.18 1.24
C LEU A 98 8.48 -10.30 2.14
N ASP A 99 8.40 -10.14 3.45
CA ASP A 99 8.79 -11.15 4.44
C ASP A 99 8.01 -12.46 4.23
N ASN A 100 6.68 -12.37 4.08
CA ASN A 100 5.84 -13.52 3.78
C ASN A 100 6.22 -14.20 2.45
N LEU A 101 6.56 -13.42 1.43
CA LEU A 101 7.00 -13.95 0.13
C LEU A 101 8.33 -14.70 0.27
N MET A 102 9.31 -14.10 0.93
CA MET A 102 10.64 -14.69 1.12
C MET A 102 10.60 -15.96 1.98
N LYS A 103 9.66 -16.07 2.90
CA LYS A 103 9.43 -17.23 3.77
C LYS A 103 8.45 -18.25 3.20
N ASN A 104 7.93 -18.07 1.98
CA ASN A 104 6.88 -18.90 1.38
C ASN A 104 5.57 -18.94 2.22
N LYS A 105 5.30 -17.87 2.97
CA LYS A 105 4.14 -17.75 3.87
C LYS A 105 2.96 -16.97 3.26
N VAL A 106 2.99 -16.61 1.97
CA VAL A 106 1.90 -15.86 1.33
C VAL A 106 0.57 -16.63 1.39
N PHE A 107 0.62 -17.94 1.12
CA PHE A 107 -0.54 -18.83 1.08
C PHE A 107 -0.46 -20.00 2.07
N GLU A 108 0.39 -19.85 3.09
CA GLU A 108 0.61 -20.84 4.13
C GLU A 108 0.76 -20.17 5.50
N ARG A 109 0.26 -20.83 6.55
CA ARG A 109 0.43 -20.45 7.97
C ARG A 109 0.80 -21.68 8.78
N ASP A 110 1.42 -21.46 9.93
CA ASP A 110 1.78 -22.55 10.82
C ASP A 110 0.53 -23.15 11.47
N ASP A 111 -0.44 -22.30 11.82
CA ASP A 111 -1.74 -22.68 12.33
C ASP A 111 -2.82 -22.68 11.26
N LYS A 112 -3.93 -23.37 11.52
CA LYS A 112 -5.12 -23.30 10.67
C LYS A 112 -5.76 -21.94 10.80
N VAL A 113 -6.04 -21.32 9.63
CA VAL A 113 -6.68 -20.02 9.51
C VAL A 113 -7.78 -20.07 8.46
N PHE A 114 -8.63 -19.08 8.44
CA PHE A 114 -9.62 -18.90 7.38
C PHE A 114 -9.00 -18.23 6.16
N TRP A 115 -9.10 -18.91 5.01
CA TRP A 115 -8.71 -18.41 3.70
C TRP A 115 -9.96 -18.01 2.93
N TYR A 116 -10.02 -16.76 2.52
CA TYR A 116 -11.16 -16.17 1.82
C TYR A 116 -10.84 -16.02 0.33
N CYS A 117 -11.72 -16.52 -0.53
CA CYS A 117 -11.62 -16.29 -1.98
C CYS A 117 -12.20 -14.91 -2.33
N ARG A 118 -11.35 -13.95 -2.66
CA ARG A 118 -11.75 -12.58 -3.04
C ARG A 118 -12.64 -12.51 -4.29
N LYS A 119 -12.75 -13.61 -5.05
CA LYS A 119 -13.56 -13.63 -6.28
C LYS A 119 -15.02 -14.00 -6.02
N CYS A 120 -15.28 -14.95 -5.11
CA CYS A 120 -16.64 -15.48 -4.92
C CYS A 120 -17.10 -15.61 -3.46
N GLY A 121 -16.27 -15.22 -2.50
CA GLY A 121 -16.63 -15.29 -1.09
C GLY A 121 -16.46 -16.66 -0.43
N TYR A 122 -16.01 -17.69 -1.16
CA TYR A 122 -15.78 -19.03 -0.57
C TYR A 122 -14.71 -18.95 0.53
N VAL A 123 -14.97 -19.64 1.64
CA VAL A 123 -14.05 -19.69 2.79
C VAL A 123 -13.55 -21.12 2.99
N HIS A 124 -12.25 -21.26 3.21
CA HIS A 124 -11.57 -22.51 3.53
C HIS A 124 -10.83 -22.39 4.86
N PHE A 125 -10.95 -23.38 5.72
CA PHE A 125 -10.21 -23.43 7.00
C PHE A 125 -9.08 -24.45 6.91
N GLY A 126 -7.84 -24.00 7.02
CA GLY A 126 -6.66 -24.86 6.90
C GLY A 126 -5.35 -24.08 7.04
N THR A 127 -4.23 -24.80 7.08
CA THR A 127 -2.89 -24.20 7.14
C THR A 127 -2.44 -23.60 5.79
N LYS A 128 -3.07 -24.02 4.68
CA LYS A 128 -2.73 -23.56 3.30
C LYS A 128 -3.99 -23.15 2.56
N ALA A 129 -3.86 -22.09 1.76
CA ALA A 129 -4.87 -21.76 0.77
C ALA A 129 -4.97 -22.87 -0.29
N LEU A 130 -6.17 -23.08 -0.83
CA LEU A 130 -6.40 -24.11 -1.85
C LEU A 130 -5.73 -23.71 -3.17
N LYS A 131 -5.29 -24.73 -3.93
CA LYS A 131 -4.73 -24.54 -5.28
C LYS A 131 -5.73 -23.87 -6.21
N ASN A 132 -7.00 -24.30 -6.13
CA ASN A 132 -8.11 -23.73 -6.87
C ASN A 132 -9.31 -23.62 -5.94
N CYS A 133 -10.08 -22.56 -6.07
CA CYS A 133 -11.32 -22.39 -5.35
C CYS A 133 -12.37 -23.42 -5.85
N PRO A 134 -12.96 -24.25 -4.97
CA PRO A 134 -13.95 -25.26 -5.41
C PRO A 134 -15.26 -24.64 -5.89
N SER A 135 -15.56 -23.39 -5.51
CA SER A 135 -16.78 -22.70 -5.90
C SER A 135 -16.68 -22.01 -7.27
N CYS A 136 -15.51 -21.39 -7.60
CA CYS A 136 -15.40 -20.58 -8.80
C CYS A 136 -14.16 -20.90 -9.67
N LEU A 137 -13.39 -21.92 -9.31
CA LEU A 137 -12.22 -22.45 -10.02
C LEU A 137 -11.03 -21.47 -10.15
N HIS A 138 -11.10 -20.29 -9.56
CA HIS A 138 -9.98 -19.36 -9.58
C HIS A 138 -8.79 -19.89 -8.75
N PRO A 139 -7.55 -19.61 -9.21
CA PRO A 139 -6.35 -20.17 -8.59
C PRO A 139 -6.04 -19.53 -7.22
N THR A 140 -5.09 -20.13 -6.50
CA THR A 140 -4.60 -19.69 -5.17
C THR A 140 -4.37 -18.19 -5.05
N ALA A 141 -3.94 -17.53 -6.13
CA ALA A 141 -3.69 -16.08 -6.16
C ALA A 141 -4.92 -15.22 -5.78
N TYR A 142 -6.12 -15.80 -5.81
CA TYR A 142 -7.36 -15.13 -5.38
C TYR A 142 -7.71 -15.37 -3.91
N PHE A 143 -6.95 -16.19 -3.19
CA PHE A 143 -7.14 -16.35 -1.76
C PHE A 143 -6.33 -15.31 -0.97
N GLU A 144 -6.88 -14.94 0.16
CA GLU A 144 -6.22 -14.14 1.20
C GLU A 144 -6.68 -14.63 2.58
N LEU A 145 -6.04 -14.15 3.64
CA LEU A 145 -6.58 -14.34 4.99
C LEU A 145 -7.94 -13.67 5.08
N MET A 146 -8.90 -14.33 5.71
CA MET A 146 -10.23 -13.75 5.89
C MET A 146 -10.13 -12.48 6.72
N PRO A 147 -10.53 -11.30 6.18
CA PRO A 147 -10.58 -10.07 6.94
C PRO A 147 -11.79 -10.07 7.89
N GLU A 148 -11.59 -9.59 9.11
CA GLU A 148 -12.67 -9.31 10.07
C GLU A 148 -12.91 -7.79 10.08
N ASN A 149 -13.73 -7.31 9.16
CA ASN A 149 -13.97 -5.88 8.95
C ASN A 149 -15.45 -5.48 9.11
N TYR A 150 -16.22 -6.25 9.87
CA TYR A 150 -17.64 -6.05 10.17
C TYR A 150 -17.92 -6.26 11.66
#